data_db4e45278a8e30a363c97d2714cfac37
#
_entry.id   db4e45278a8e30a363c97d2714cfac37
#
_cell.length_a   1.000
_cell.length_b   1.000
_cell.length_c   1.000
_cell.angle_alpha   90.00
_cell.angle_beta   90.00
_cell.angle_gamma   90.00
#
_symmetry.space_group_name_H-M   'P 1'
#
loop_
_entity.id
_entity.type
_entity.pdbx_description
1 polymer ?
#
loop_
_entity_poly.entity_id
_entity_poly.type
_entity_poly.pdbx_seq_one_letter_code
_entity_poly.pdbx_strand_id
1 'polypeptide(L)'
;MKNVSAFLKRHSALLLLVLVLATVPAGIAFGKYVKSVKVTNEISIKVSVATSATNYTIDKTTLKEVLQDLQTPATALYFVKRSQVPVNAKQLETDIKADDNKSGSIFAYQIGNDIYIAPADNVDARLYAPVDSSYFLSINYSGDIISGDISRIKLLKTIKCDNLDTSRVENMSNMFYMGKSKASDTALTTLDVSKFNTANVTDMSYMFCGCDSLTSLDVSKFNTTNVTNMSYMFYDCRALTSLDLNFNTSKVTDMSSMFTDCIGLTSLNVSSFDTSSVKSMTDMFNACNSLTSLDVSNFNTSNVTTMQSMFDACKGLTTLNVSNFKTSNVTDMSSMFQDCWVLTSLNVSSFDTSKVTSMSYMFRKCTELTTLDVSNFNTSNVESMEGMFSACSLTSLDLSSFDTYKVTKMKYMFYNCSNLTTIKVSDKFTTGNVTNSTNSFYMFQGCEKLVGGKGTPYNSSETDKTYAWIDGKDNKRGYFTGDLTTNSVIGHSDAPGISFD
;
A
#
# COMPACT_ATOMS: atom_id res chain seq x y z
N MET A 1 53.35 -43.62 45.49
CA MET A 1 52.40 -42.47 45.81
C MET A 1 52.17 -41.51 44.67
N LYS A 2 53.06 -41.25 43.73
CA LYS A 2 52.81 -40.33 42.59
C LYS A 2 51.75 -40.84 41.59
N ASN A 3 51.63 -42.17 41.41
CA ASN A 3 50.62 -42.70 40.43
C ASN A 3 49.17 -42.75 40.95
N VAL A 4 48.99 -42.79 42.29
CA VAL A 4 47.63 -42.76 42.89
C VAL A 4 47.08 -41.37 42.88
N SER A 5 47.90 -40.33 43.01
CA SER A 5 47.51 -38.95 42.95
C SER A 5 47.03 -38.54 41.51
N ALA A 6 47.68 -39.05 40.46
CA ALA A 6 47.34 -38.84 39.09
C ALA A 6 46.02 -39.59 38.71
N PHE A 7 45.84 -40.80 39.25
CA PHE A 7 44.64 -41.60 39.07
C PHE A 7 43.44 -40.97 39.75
N LEU A 8 43.56 -40.49 40.99
CA LEU A 8 42.47 -39.78 41.71
C LEU A 8 42.14 -38.44 41.08
N LYS A 9 43.07 -37.67 40.50
CA LYS A 9 42.79 -36.44 39.76
C LYS A 9 42.02 -36.70 38.46
N ARG A 10 42.27 -37.79 37.76
CA ARG A 10 41.59 -38.19 36.55
C ARG A 10 40.16 -38.71 36.80
N HIS A 11 39.97 -39.41 37.92
CA HIS A 11 38.69 -40.02 38.26
C HIS A 11 37.79 -39.09 39.09
N SER A 12 38.36 -38.11 39.82
CA SER A 12 37.54 -37.08 40.50
C SER A 12 36.81 -36.17 39.52
N ALA A 13 37.43 -35.85 38.35
CA ALA A 13 36.77 -35.12 37.30
C ALA A 13 35.60 -35.92 36.67
N LEU A 14 35.79 -37.26 36.52
CA LEU A 14 34.75 -38.17 36.05
C LEU A 14 33.62 -38.36 37.09
N LEU A 15 34.01 -38.48 38.39
CA LEU A 15 33.03 -38.60 39.48
C LEU A 15 32.20 -37.30 39.66
N LEU A 16 32.83 -36.14 39.52
CA LEU A 16 32.10 -34.86 39.55
C LEU A 16 31.16 -34.71 38.35
N LEU A 17 31.59 -35.16 37.17
CA LEU A 17 30.73 -35.19 35.98
C LEU A 17 29.53 -36.11 36.19
N VAL A 18 29.69 -37.26 36.80
CA VAL A 18 28.62 -38.19 37.14
C VAL A 18 27.71 -37.63 38.23
N LEU A 19 28.24 -36.91 39.24
CA LEU A 19 27.42 -36.26 40.27
C LEU A 19 26.58 -35.12 39.72
N VAL A 20 27.12 -34.31 38.79
CA VAL A 20 26.38 -33.26 38.10
C VAL A 20 25.28 -33.86 37.20
N LEU A 21 25.58 -35.03 36.58
CA LEU A 21 24.60 -35.76 35.77
C LEU A 21 23.48 -36.37 36.62
N ALA A 22 23.74 -36.74 37.90
CA ALA A 22 22.73 -37.34 38.77
C ALA A 22 21.77 -36.31 39.41
N THR A 23 22.08 -35.02 39.34
CA THR A 23 21.26 -33.94 39.93
C THR A 23 20.39 -33.20 38.90
N VAL A 24 20.48 -33.55 37.60
CA VAL A 24 19.67 -32.97 36.55
C VAL A 24 18.39 -33.80 36.36
N PRO A 25 17.17 -33.16 36.36
CA PRO A 25 15.94 -33.90 36.17
C PRO A 25 15.90 -34.65 34.83
N ALA A 26 15.44 -35.91 34.89
CA ALA A 26 15.33 -36.78 33.73
C ALA A 26 14.44 -36.15 32.66
N GLY A 27 14.98 -35.82 31.51
CA GLY A 27 14.26 -35.28 30.38
C GLY A 27 15.03 -34.28 29.50
N ILE A 28 16.23 -33.88 29.89
CA ILE A 28 17.02 -32.91 29.12
C ILE A 28 18.07 -33.64 28.27
N ALA A 29 17.99 -33.51 26.94
CA ALA A 29 18.94 -34.10 25.99
C ALA A 29 20.30 -33.40 26.10
N PHE A 30 21.33 -34.15 26.55
CA PHE A 30 22.64 -33.66 26.97
C PHE A 30 23.51 -33.00 25.87
N GLY A 31 23.25 -33.27 24.59
CA GLY A 31 24.14 -32.87 23.51
C GLY A 31 24.09 -31.39 23.09
N LYS A 32 23.10 -30.62 23.57
CA LYS A 32 22.87 -29.24 23.14
C LYS A 32 23.29 -28.14 24.13
N TYR A 33 23.70 -28.51 25.36
CA TYR A 33 23.79 -27.54 26.45
C TYR A 33 25.20 -27.33 27.07
N VAL A 34 26.24 -28.08 26.69
CA VAL A 34 27.62 -27.88 27.20
C VAL A 34 28.44 -27.16 26.14
N LYS A 35 28.65 -25.86 26.26
CA LYS A 35 29.48 -25.08 25.32
C LYS A 35 30.98 -25.13 25.59
N SER A 36 31.46 -25.35 26.80
CA SER A 36 32.87 -25.61 27.09
C SER A 36 33.10 -25.97 28.57
N VAL A 37 34.05 -26.88 28.83
CA VAL A 37 34.58 -27.12 30.16
C VAL A 37 36.05 -26.67 30.14
N LYS A 38 36.41 -25.65 30.90
CA LYS A 38 37.80 -25.18 31.05
C LYS A 38 38.32 -25.63 32.41
N VAL A 39 39.29 -26.50 32.40
CA VAL A 39 40.00 -26.96 33.62
C VAL A 39 41.21 -26.06 33.83
N THR A 40 41.17 -25.20 34.85
CA THR A 40 42.33 -24.42 35.31
C THR A 40 43.05 -25.12 36.47
N ASN A 41 44.33 -24.81 36.72
CA ASN A 41 45.19 -25.47 37.70
C ASN A 41 44.69 -25.42 39.17
N GLU A 42 43.69 -24.66 39.47
CA GLU A 42 42.90 -24.70 40.71
C GLU A 42 41.50 -25.19 40.36
N ILE A 43 41.13 -26.36 40.88
CA ILE A 43 39.92 -27.12 40.52
C ILE A 43 38.66 -26.24 40.74
N SER A 44 38.42 -25.30 39.87
CA SER A 44 37.13 -24.64 39.75
C SER A 44 36.51 -24.97 38.39
N ILE A 45 35.58 -25.91 38.38
CA ILE A 45 34.79 -26.26 37.20
C ILE A 45 33.65 -25.21 37.14
N LYS A 46 33.78 -24.21 36.27
CA LYS A 46 32.62 -23.38 35.87
C LYS A 46 31.79 -24.16 34.86
N VAL A 47 30.78 -24.86 35.34
CA VAL A 47 29.71 -25.40 34.50
C VAL A 47 28.76 -24.28 34.23
N SER A 48 28.87 -23.63 33.09
CA SER A 48 27.75 -22.82 32.59
C SER A 48 26.73 -23.78 31.99
N VAL A 49 25.74 -24.17 32.77
CA VAL A 49 24.50 -24.74 32.22
C VAL A 49 23.88 -23.58 31.45
N ALA A 50 23.84 -23.70 30.13
CA ALA A 50 22.90 -22.88 29.38
C ALA A 50 21.50 -23.37 29.82
N THR A 51 20.94 -22.70 30.84
CA THR A 51 19.49 -22.79 31.09
C THR A 51 18.81 -22.55 29.73
N SER A 52 17.82 -23.38 29.39
CA SER A 52 16.95 -23.13 28.24
C SER A 52 16.57 -21.65 28.33
N ALA A 53 17.06 -20.86 27.40
CA ALA A 53 16.90 -19.41 27.49
C ALA A 53 15.39 -19.14 27.64
N THR A 54 15.02 -18.63 28.82
CA THR A 54 13.65 -18.22 29.08
C THR A 54 13.28 -17.22 28.00
N ASN A 55 12.27 -17.55 27.24
CA ASN A 55 11.83 -16.75 26.12
C ASN A 55 10.81 -15.74 26.62
N TYR A 56 11.00 -14.45 26.35
CA TYR A 56 10.08 -13.38 26.74
C TYR A 56 9.23 -12.97 25.53
N THR A 57 8.38 -13.89 25.06
CA THR A 57 7.43 -13.61 23.96
C THR A 57 6.17 -12.94 24.51
N ILE A 58 5.79 -11.85 23.87
CA ILE A 58 4.59 -11.06 24.23
C ILE A 58 3.35 -11.73 23.62
N ASP A 59 2.28 -11.87 24.42
CA ASP A 59 0.94 -12.14 23.90
C ASP A 59 0.28 -10.83 23.47
N LYS A 60 -0.04 -10.73 22.18
CA LYS A 60 -0.60 -9.50 21.60
C LYS A 60 -1.98 -9.16 22.10
N THR A 61 -2.80 -10.18 22.42
CA THR A 61 -4.18 -10.00 22.92
C THR A 61 -4.15 -9.47 24.34
N THR A 62 -3.40 -10.12 25.22
CA THR A 62 -3.25 -9.71 26.62
C THR A 62 -2.61 -8.32 26.74
N LEU A 63 -1.62 -7.99 25.88
CA LEU A 63 -1.05 -6.62 25.85
C LEU A 63 -2.13 -5.58 25.55
N LYS A 64 -3.00 -5.84 24.57
CA LYS A 64 -4.08 -4.91 24.21
C LYS A 64 -5.09 -4.75 25.33
N GLU A 65 -5.50 -5.85 25.97
CA GLU A 65 -6.39 -5.83 27.14
C GLU A 65 -5.81 -4.95 28.25
N VAL A 66 -4.54 -5.15 28.60
CA VAL A 66 -3.85 -4.32 29.62
C VAL A 66 -3.84 -2.85 29.23
N LEU A 67 -3.60 -2.52 27.95
CA LEU A 67 -3.57 -1.12 27.49
C LEU A 67 -4.99 -0.50 27.44
N GLN A 68 -6.04 -1.28 27.24
CA GLN A 68 -7.44 -0.83 27.30
C GLN A 68 -7.91 -0.57 28.74
N ASP A 69 -7.47 -1.39 29.69
CA ASP A 69 -7.85 -1.31 31.10
C ASP A 69 -7.12 -0.22 31.91
N LEU A 70 -6.22 0.56 31.25
CA LEU A 70 -5.51 1.65 31.92
C LEU A 70 -6.47 2.66 32.55
N GLN A 71 -6.20 3.06 33.81
CA GLN A 71 -7.00 4.05 34.52
C GLN A 71 -6.85 5.46 33.94
N THR A 72 -5.69 5.75 33.36
CA THR A 72 -5.40 7.01 32.67
C THR A 72 -4.94 6.74 31.26
N PRO A 73 -5.28 7.60 30.27
CA PRO A 73 -4.84 7.41 28.88
C PRO A 73 -3.31 7.39 28.77
N ALA A 74 -2.77 6.42 28.02
CA ALA A 74 -1.36 6.36 27.69
C ALA A 74 -0.97 7.41 26.65
N THR A 75 0.17 8.08 26.84
CA THR A 75 0.75 9.00 25.85
C THR A 75 2.04 8.48 25.24
N ALA A 76 2.72 7.54 25.90
CA ALA A 76 3.90 6.88 25.37
C ALA A 76 3.92 5.39 25.75
N LEU A 77 4.47 4.58 24.85
CA LEU A 77 4.66 3.14 25.02
C LEU A 77 6.12 2.79 24.68
N TYR A 78 6.80 2.15 25.62
CA TYR A 78 8.21 1.80 25.53
C TYR A 78 8.41 0.30 25.76
N PHE A 79 9.07 -0.38 24.82
CA PHE A 79 9.55 -1.76 24.99
C PHE A 79 11.02 -1.70 25.42
N VAL A 80 11.28 -2.02 26.68
CA VAL A 80 12.57 -1.73 27.33
C VAL A 80 13.11 -2.94 28.08
N LYS A 81 14.40 -2.89 28.45
CA LYS A 81 14.98 -3.79 29.46
C LYS A 81 14.42 -3.44 30.84
N ARG A 82 14.45 -4.43 31.76
CA ARG A 82 13.97 -4.20 33.12
C ARG A 82 14.72 -3.06 33.85
N SER A 83 16.02 -2.97 33.62
CA SER A 83 16.87 -1.91 34.19
C SER A 83 16.54 -0.48 33.72
N GLN A 84 15.78 -0.35 32.61
CA GLN A 84 15.38 0.92 32.04
C GLN A 84 13.99 1.40 32.54
N VAL A 85 13.26 0.54 33.27
CA VAL A 85 11.99 0.91 33.86
C VAL A 85 12.25 1.88 35.04
N PRO A 86 11.57 3.05 35.09
CA PRO A 86 11.74 3.99 36.20
C PRO A 86 11.46 3.35 37.57
N VAL A 87 12.25 3.65 38.56
CA VAL A 87 12.21 3.01 39.90
C VAL A 87 10.84 3.17 40.58
N ASN A 88 10.17 4.28 40.33
CA ASN A 88 8.85 4.61 40.90
C ASN A 88 7.67 4.22 39.99
N ALA A 89 7.92 3.53 38.88
CA ALA A 89 6.84 3.06 38.03
C ALA A 89 6.06 1.92 38.73
N LYS A 90 4.74 2.02 38.71
CA LYS A 90 3.85 1.00 39.28
C LYS A 90 3.72 -0.17 38.30
N GLN A 91 4.03 -1.38 38.73
CA GLN A 91 3.75 -2.61 37.98
C GLN A 91 2.24 -2.86 37.92
N LEU A 92 1.72 -3.16 36.74
CA LEU A 92 0.35 -3.64 36.55
C LEU A 92 0.29 -5.17 36.77
N GLU A 93 -0.85 -5.67 37.19
CA GLU A 93 -0.96 -7.05 37.74
C GLU A 93 -0.93 -8.15 36.67
N THR A 94 -1.34 -7.84 35.42
CA THR A 94 -1.49 -8.85 34.35
C THR A 94 -0.16 -9.19 33.71
N ASP A 95 0.17 -10.48 33.65
CA ASP A 95 1.34 -11.01 32.94
C ASP A 95 1.03 -11.09 31.44
N ILE A 96 1.81 -10.38 30.63
CA ILE A 96 1.62 -10.21 29.18
C ILE A 96 2.40 -11.27 28.37
N LYS A 97 2.83 -12.35 28.98
CA LYS A 97 3.60 -13.41 28.29
C LYS A 97 2.72 -14.25 27.37
N ALA A 98 3.30 -14.78 26.29
CA ALA A 98 2.67 -15.84 25.51
C ALA A 98 2.59 -17.15 26.31
N ASP A 99 1.49 -17.90 26.16
CA ASP A 99 1.29 -19.20 26.83
C ASP A 99 1.98 -20.33 26.04
N ASP A 100 3.32 -20.29 25.95
CA ASP A 100 4.14 -21.26 25.23
C ASP A 100 5.02 -22.15 26.15
N ASN A 101 4.77 -22.14 27.46
CA ASN A 101 5.54 -22.82 28.50
C ASN A 101 7.05 -22.50 28.53
N LYS A 102 7.53 -21.59 27.68
CA LYS A 102 8.94 -21.14 27.58
C LYS A 102 9.07 -19.65 27.88
N SER A 103 7.95 -18.92 27.91
CA SER A 103 7.98 -17.49 28.12
C SER A 103 8.19 -17.14 29.58
N GLY A 104 9.11 -16.23 29.86
CA GLY A 104 9.24 -15.56 31.14
C GLY A 104 8.13 -14.53 31.35
N SER A 105 7.84 -14.18 32.60
CA SER A 105 6.83 -13.18 32.91
C SER A 105 7.20 -11.80 32.38
N ILE A 106 6.22 -11.11 31.80
CA ILE A 106 6.33 -9.77 31.20
C ILE A 106 5.23 -8.90 31.78
N PHE A 107 5.57 -7.71 32.26
CA PHE A 107 4.57 -6.80 32.81
C PHE A 107 4.66 -5.42 32.16
N ALA A 108 3.54 -4.72 32.21
CA ALA A 108 3.49 -3.29 31.99
C ALA A 108 3.78 -2.57 33.32
N TYR A 109 4.53 -1.46 33.23
CA TYR A 109 4.85 -0.58 34.34
C TYR A 109 4.42 0.82 33.96
N GLN A 110 3.66 1.49 34.81
CA GLN A 110 3.09 2.80 34.56
C GLN A 110 3.69 3.87 35.47
N ILE A 111 4.04 5.01 34.89
CA ILE A 111 4.37 6.24 35.61
C ILE A 111 3.72 7.42 34.86
N GLY A 112 2.77 8.11 35.54
CA GLY A 112 1.95 9.11 34.83
C GLY A 112 1.20 8.48 33.65
N ASN A 113 1.42 9.02 32.46
CA ASN A 113 0.83 8.54 31.19
C ASN A 113 1.79 7.72 30.34
N ASP A 114 2.96 7.37 30.87
CA ASP A 114 3.96 6.57 30.17
C ASP A 114 3.88 5.11 30.61
N ILE A 115 3.90 4.20 29.64
CA ILE A 115 3.83 2.76 29.82
C ILE A 115 5.14 2.12 29.36
N TYR A 116 5.73 1.29 30.21
CA TYR A 116 6.94 0.53 29.94
C TYR A 116 6.61 -0.97 29.95
N ILE A 117 6.90 -1.68 28.88
CA ILE A 117 6.78 -3.13 28.78
C ILE A 117 8.17 -3.73 28.98
N ALA A 118 8.31 -4.56 30.01
CA ALA A 118 9.60 -5.13 30.37
C ALA A 118 9.46 -6.54 31.00
N PRO A 119 10.52 -7.35 30.99
CA PRO A 119 10.58 -8.61 31.76
C PRO A 119 10.34 -8.37 33.25
N ALA A 120 9.68 -9.32 33.91
CA ALA A 120 9.33 -9.24 35.33
C ALA A 120 10.54 -9.25 36.27
N ASP A 121 11.48 -10.14 35.96
CA ASP A 121 12.66 -10.34 36.77
C ASP A 121 13.75 -9.30 36.44
N ASN A 122 14.69 -9.06 37.35
CA ASN A 122 15.80 -8.13 37.15
C ASN A 122 16.78 -8.57 36.03
N VAL A 123 16.25 -9.12 34.96
CA VAL A 123 16.98 -9.66 33.82
C VAL A 123 16.85 -8.69 32.65
N ASP A 124 17.97 -8.22 32.13
CA ASP A 124 18.05 -7.45 30.90
C ASP A 124 17.85 -8.37 29.67
N ALA A 125 16.70 -9.04 29.63
CA ALA A 125 16.33 -9.90 28.53
C ALA A 125 15.66 -9.11 27.39
N ARG A 126 15.72 -9.67 26.18
CA ARG A 126 14.95 -9.16 25.04
C ARG A 126 13.51 -9.63 25.12
N LEU A 127 12.60 -8.74 24.78
CA LEU A 127 11.21 -9.05 24.52
C LEU A 127 11.09 -9.52 23.07
N TYR A 128 10.35 -10.59 22.83
CA TYR A 128 10.08 -11.09 21.49
C TYR A 128 8.68 -10.74 21.06
N ALA A 129 8.56 -10.14 19.87
CA ALA A 129 7.27 -9.99 19.21
C ALA A 129 6.72 -11.38 18.80
N PRO A 130 5.39 -11.58 18.80
CA PRO A 130 4.80 -12.83 18.30
C PRO A 130 5.13 -13.05 16.82
N VAL A 131 5.21 -14.33 16.38
CA VAL A 131 5.50 -14.68 14.98
C VAL A 131 4.48 -14.04 14.04
N ASP A 132 3.21 -14.11 14.37
CA ASP A 132 2.14 -13.31 13.75
C ASP A 132 1.94 -12.02 14.56
N SER A 133 2.62 -10.96 14.13
CA SER A 133 2.49 -9.62 14.71
C SER A 133 1.44 -8.75 13.99
N SER A 134 0.54 -9.38 13.23
CA SER A 134 -0.57 -8.65 12.64
C SER A 134 -1.39 -7.94 13.72
N TYR A 135 -1.71 -6.68 13.49
CA TYR A 135 -2.43 -5.81 14.44
C TYR A 135 -1.78 -5.67 15.84
N PHE A 136 -0.51 -6.01 16.01
CA PHE A 136 0.13 -6.07 17.33
C PHE A 136 0.03 -4.76 18.13
N LEU A 137 0.27 -3.62 17.49
CA LEU A 137 0.19 -2.28 18.11
C LEU A 137 -0.81 -1.38 17.36
N SER A 138 -1.82 -1.97 16.72
CA SER A 138 -2.85 -1.22 16.00
C SER A 138 -3.84 -0.55 16.96
N ILE A 139 -4.27 0.64 16.59
CA ILE A 139 -5.33 1.39 17.24
C ILE A 139 -6.51 1.47 16.27
N ASN A 140 -7.30 0.40 16.16
CA ASN A 140 -8.38 0.34 15.18
C ASN A 140 -9.71 0.83 15.72
N TYR A 141 -10.41 1.63 14.91
CA TYR A 141 -11.74 2.18 15.18
C TYR A 141 -12.90 1.33 14.65
N SER A 142 -12.66 0.37 13.77
CA SER A 142 -13.70 -0.47 13.15
C SER A 142 -13.70 -1.89 13.69
N GLY A 143 -14.58 -2.13 14.54
CA GLY A 143 -15.39 -3.23 15.04
C GLY A 143 -15.03 -4.70 14.85
N ASP A 144 -13.96 -5.13 14.21
CA ASP A 144 -13.85 -6.54 13.78
C ASP A 144 -12.85 -7.41 14.55
N ILE A 145 -11.98 -6.89 15.44
CA ILE A 145 -11.07 -7.75 16.22
C ILE A 145 -10.98 -7.37 17.71
N ILE A 146 -11.36 -6.16 18.12
CA ILE A 146 -11.39 -5.79 19.54
C ILE A 146 -12.61 -4.91 19.80
N SER A 147 -13.67 -5.52 20.32
CA SER A 147 -14.83 -4.81 20.88
C SER A 147 -14.45 -4.23 22.24
N GLY A 148 -13.64 -3.17 22.29
CA GLY A 148 -13.21 -2.53 23.53
C GLY A 148 -13.03 -1.02 23.36
N ASP A 149 -13.12 -0.30 24.47
CA ASP A 149 -12.88 1.15 24.52
C ASP A 149 -11.39 1.46 24.29
N ILE A 150 -11.03 1.91 23.07
CA ILE A 150 -9.66 2.31 22.72
C ILE A 150 -9.31 3.72 23.19
N SER A 151 -10.20 4.43 23.88
CA SER A 151 -9.99 5.82 24.31
C SER A 151 -8.68 6.01 25.11
N ARG A 152 -8.20 4.94 25.77
CA ARG A 152 -7.01 4.95 26.61
C ARG A 152 -5.69 4.95 25.82
N ILE A 153 -5.69 4.42 24.62
CA ILE A 153 -4.50 4.33 23.74
C ILE A 153 -4.57 5.27 22.54
N LYS A 154 -5.74 5.87 22.28
CA LYS A 154 -5.96 6.85 21.20
C LYS A 154 -5.04 8.08 21.30
N LEU A 155 -4.55 8.39 22.50
CA LEU A 155 -3.66 9.52 22.77
C LEU A 155 -2.17 9.17 22.71
N LEU A 156 -1.79 7.94 22.29
CA LEU A 156 -0.39 7.56 22.13
C LEU A 156 0.30 8.49 21.13
N LYS A 157 1.29 9.24 21.60
CA LYS A 157 2.14 10.12 20.79
C LYS A 157 3.46 9.47 20.42
N THR A 158 3.92 8.53 21.24
CA THR A 158 5.25 7.94 21.12
C THR A 158 5.17 6.43 21.30
N ILE A 159 5.78 5.70 20.38
CA ILE A 159 6.05 4.25 20.51
C ILE A 159 7.54 4.02 20.23
N LYS A 160 8.26 3.43 21.18
CA LYS A 160 9.67 3.03 21.04
C LYS A 160 9.86 1.56 21.29
N CYS A 161 10.51 0.89 20.35
CA CYS A 161 10.69 -0.56 20.33
C CYS A 161 12.15 -1.00 20.57
N ASP A 162 12.90 -0.28 21.40
CA ASP A 162 14.35 -0.48 21.58
C ASP A 162 14.75 -1.89 22.01
N ASN A 163 13.91 -2.57 22.80
CA ASN A 163 14.15 -3.92 23.30
C ASN A 163 13.19 -4.97 22.71
N LEU A 164 12.47 -4.63 21.63
CA LEU A 164 11.56 -5.56 20.96
C LEU A 164 12.30 -6.30 19.82
N ASP A 165 12.49 -7.61 19.96
CA ASP A 165 13.10 -8.46 18.96
C ASP A 165 12.02 -9.00 18.00
N THR A 166 12.12 -8.61 16.74
CA THR A 166 11.20 -9.01 15.67
C THR A 166 11.78 -10.08 14.75
N SER A 167 12.92 -10.69 15.12
CA SER A 167 13.64 -11.64 14.24
C SER A 167 12.85 -12.91 13.90
N ARG A 168 11.78 -13.20 14.65
CA ARG A 168 10.90 -14.37 14.43
C ARG A 168 9.61 -14.03 13.72
N VAL A 169 9.36 -12.74 13.46
CA VAL A 169 8.10 -12.29 12.88
C VAL A 169 8.03 -12.63 11.39
N GLU A 170 6.94 -13.26 10.99
CA GLU A 170 6.64 -13.62 9.60
C GLU A 170 5.54 -12.73 9.01
N ASN A 171 4.65 -12.18 9.86
CA ASN A 171 3.54 -11.33 9.45
C ASN A 171 3.52 -10.03 10.28
N MET A 172 3.71 -8.88 9.60
CA MET A 172 3.62 -7.53 10.18
C MET A 172 2.44 -6.73 9.62
N SER A 173 1.47 -7.41 8.97
CA SER A 173 0.32 -6.69 8.42
C SER A 173 -0.44 -5.94 9.51
N ASN A 174 -0.85 -4.70 9.24
CA ASN A 174 -1.58 -3.86 10.19
C ASN A 174 -0.87 -3.61 11.53
N MET A 175 0.43 -3.88 11.67
CA MET A 175 1.11 -3.85 12.98
C MET A 175 0.94 -2.51 13.72
N PHE A 176 0.99 -1.41 13.00
CA PHE A 176 0.74 -0.04 13.50
C PHE A 176 -0.46 0.61 12.81
N TYR A 177 -1.48 -0.17 12.46
CA TYR A 177 -2.68 0.35 11.82
C TYR A 177 -3.44 1.28 12.75
N MET A 178 -3.59 2.56 12.36
CA MET A 178 -4.22 3.60 13.17
C MET A 178 -5.65 3.93 12.73
N GLY A 179 -6.21 3.17 11.78
CA GLY A 179 -7.56 3.36 11.24
C GLY A 179 -7.58 4.25 10.00
N LYS A 180 -8.72 4.25 9.31
CA LYS A 180 -9.01 5.14 8.18
C LYS A 180 -9.95 6.24 8.69
N SER A 181 -9.47 7.16 9.52
CA SER A 181 -10.30 8.25 10.01
C SER A 181 -10.17 9.49 9.11
N LYS A 182 -11.30 10.11 8.77
CA LYS A 182 -11.33 11.42 8.09
C LYS A 182 -10.99 12.59 9.01
N ALA A 183 -10.81 12.33 10.30
CA ALA A 183 -10.43 13.33 11.29
C ALA A 183 -9.08 12.93 11.88
N SER A 184 -8.16 13.86 12.02
CA SER A 184 -6.84 13.76 12.65
C SER A 184 -6.91 13.23 14.10
N ASP A 185 -7.37 11.99 14.24
CA ASP A 185 -7.66 11.40 15.55
C ASP A 185 -6.49 10.61 16.12
N THR A 186 -5.44 10.38 15.35
CA THR A 186 -4.25 9.70 15.85
C THR A 186 -3.22 10.71 16.31
N ALA A 187 -2.76 10.53 17.53
CA ALA A 187 -1.76 11.42 18.13
C ALA A 187 -0.32 10.96 17.85
N LEU A 188 -0.11 9.81 17.16
CA LEU A 188 1.21 9.21 17.00
C LEU A 188 2.12 10.07 16.12
N THR A 189 3.05 10.75 16.76
CA THR A 189 4.04 11.63 16.11
C THR A 189 5.44 11.04 16.08
N THR A 190 5.70 10.01 16.91
CA THR A 190 7.02 9.38 17.02
C THR A 190 6.88 7.86 17.06
N LEU A 191 7.49 7.19 16.09
CA LEU A 191 7.55 5.74 16.02
C LEU A 191 8.99 5.31 15.70
N ASP A 192 9.63 4.60 16.63
CA ASP A 192 10.98 4.07 16.42
C ASP A 192 10.94 2.56 16.15
N VAL A 193 11.19 2.20 14.89
CA VAL A 193 11.32 0.83 14.38
C VAL A 193 12.73 0.52 13.88
N SER A 194 13.72 1.37 14.21
CA SER A 194 15.11 1.27 13.73
C SER A 194 15.82 -0.03 14.15
N LYS A 195 15.29 -0.75 15.14
CA LYS A 195 15.80 -2.03 15.64
C LYS A 195 15.09 -3.25 15.08
N PHE A 196 14.09 -3.06 14.23
CA PHE A 196 13.33 -4.18 13.66
C PHE A 196 14.20 -5.05 12.75
N ASN A 197 14.13 -6.35 12.97
CA ASN A 197 14.62 -7.36 12.04
C ASN A 197 13.43 -7.90 11.26
N THR A 198 13.37 -7.59 9.98
CA THR A 198 12.25 -7.96 9.09
C THR A 198 12.63 -9.08 8.10
N ALA A 199 13.74 -9.77 8.31
CA ALA A 199 14.27 -10.74 7.36
C ALA A 199 13.33 -11.93 7.07
N ASN A 200 12.44 -12.27 8.01
CA ASN A 200 11.48 -13.37 7.86
C ASN A 200 10.07 -12.91 7.46
N VAL A 201 9.86 -11.59 7.35
CA VAL A 201 8.53 -11.03 7.08
C VAL A 201 8.12 -11.25 5.63
N THR A 202 6.91 -11.77 5.45
CA THR A 202 6.30 -12.03 4.13
C THR A 202 5.14 -11.08 3.81
N ASP A 203 4.49 -10.49 4.82
CA ASP A 203 3.37 -9.57 4.66
C ASP A 203 3.59 -8.31 5.51
N MET A 204 3.62 -7.14 4.83
CA MET A 204 3.71 -5.80 5.42
C MET A 204 2.50 -4.94 5.04
N SER A 205 1.41 -5.56 4.55
CA SER A 205 0.22 -4.79 4.16
C SER A 205 -0.36 -4.00 5.33
N TYR A 206 -0.78 -2.77 5.06
CA TYR A 206 -1.36 -1.85 6.06
C TYR A 206 -0.46 -1.55 7.28
N MET A 207 0.85 -1.88 7.25
CA MET A 207 1.70 -1.83 8.45
C MET A 207 1.67 -0.47 9.16
N PHE A 208 1.68 0.63 8.43
CA PHE A 208 1.65 2.01 8.94
C PHE A 208 0.39 2.78 8.49
N CYS A 209 -0.64 2.07 8.03
CA CYS A 209 -1.86 2.70 7.52
C CYS A 209 -2.53 3.58 8.57
N GLY A 210 -2.83 4.83 8.20
CA GLY A 210 -3.47 5.79 9.07
C GLY A 210 -2.55 6.47 10.10
N CYS A 211 -1.23 6.33 9.97
CA CYS A 211 -0.26 7.09 10.79
C CYS A 211 -0.19 8.56 10.32
N ASP A 212 -1.33 9.25 10.35
CA ASP A 212 -1.58 10.55 9.73
C ASP A 212 -0.82 11.73 10.36
N SER A 213 -0.41 11.60 11.62
CA SER A 213 0.36 12.62 12.37
C SER A 213 1.87 12.37 12.38
N LEU A 214 2.35 11.25 11.79
CA LEU A 214 3.75 10.88 11.76
C LEU A 214 4.49 11.70 10.71
N THR A 215 5.41 12.57 11.13
CA THR A 215 6.14 13.48 10.23
C THR A 215 7.39 12.86 9.61
N SER A 216 7.94 11.82 10.24
CA SER A 216 9.10 11.07 9.77
C SER A 216 9.03 9.62 10.21
N LEU A 217 9.59 8.72 9.42
CA LEU A 217 9.66 7.29 9.71
C LEU A 217 10.93 6.70 9.09
N ASP A 218 11.80 6.11 9.92
CA ASP A 218 13.00 5.44 9.45
C ASP A 218 12.75 3.93 9.25
N VAL A 219 12.64 3.52 8.01
CA VAL A 219 12.51 2.12 7.57
C VAL A 219 13.74 1.66 6.76
N SER A 220 14.83 2.43 6.78
CA SER A 220 16.07 2.17 6.00
C SER A 220 16.73 0.83 6.33
N LYS A 221 16.43 0.25 7.50
CA LYS A 221 16.96 -1.05 7.94
C LYS A 221 16.07 -2.24 7.62
N PHE A 222 14.91 -2.01 7.01
CA PHE A 222 13.99 -3.10 6.67
C PHE A 222 14.58 -3.99 5.58
N ASN A 223 14.69 -5.29 5.87
CA ASN A 223 14.95 -6.30 4.87
C ASN A 223 13.63 -6.83 4.32
N THR A 224 13.32 -6.46 3.08
CA THR A 224 12.05 -6.79 2.42
C THR A 224 12.17 -7.93 1.40
N THR A 225 13.29 -8.65 1.40
CA THR A 225 13.60 -9.71 0.40
C THR A 225 12.55 -10.82 0.33
N ASN A 226 11.82 -11.07 1.43
CA ASN A 226 10.79 -12.10 1.49
C ASN A 226 9.37 -11.57 1.42
N VAL A 227 9.18 -10.24 1.35
CA VAL A 227 7.85 -9.63 1.33
C VAL A 227 7.17 -9.84 -0.01
N THR A 228 5.93 -10.30 0.04
CA THR A 228 5.08 -10.55 -1.13
C THR A 228 3.91 -9.59 -1.25
N ASN A 229 3.53 -8.92 -0.14
CA ASN A 229 2.42 -7.99 -0.08
C ASN A 229 2.83 -6.71 0.66
N MET A 230 2.73 -5.55 -0.03
CA MET A 230 2.97 -4.21 0.52
C MET A 230 1.76 -3.29 0.31
N SER A 231 0.57 -3.86 0.00
CA SER A 231 -0.61 -3.05 -0.23
C SER A 231 -0.97 -2.22 1.00
N TYR A 232 -1.34 -0.95 0.78
CA TYR A 232 -1.74 -0.01 1.84
C TYR A 232 -0.67 0.28 2.91
N MET A 233 0.62 -0.07 2.69
CA MET A 233 1.63 -0.01 3.75
C MET A 233 1.76 1.37 4.39
N PHE A 234 1.68 2.45 3.61
CA PHE A 234 1.75 3.84 4.06
C PHE A 234 0.47 4.63 3.75
N TYR A 235 -0.66 3.92 3.52
CA TYR A 235 -1.94 4.55 3.24
C TYR A 235 -2.30 5.58 4.33
N ASP A 236 -2.72 6.79 3.91
CA ASP A 236 -3.16 7.86 4.83
C ASP A 236 -2.07 8.34 5.82
N CYS A 237 -0.79 8.27 5.43
CA CYS A 237 0.34 8.86 6.17
C CYS A 237 0.51 10.34 5.79
N ARG A 238 -0.47 11.18 6.15
CA ARG A 238 -0.64 12.55 5.65
C ARG A 238 0.48 13.52 5.99
N ALA A 239 1.10 13.36 7.15
CA ALA A 239 2.13 14.28 7.63
C ALA A 239 3.55 13.90 7.19
N LEU A 240 3.76 12.70 6.61
CA LEU A 240 5.07 12.32 6.09
C LEU A 240 5.47 13.22 4.93
N THR A 241 6.67 13.82 5.02
CA THR A 241 7.20 14.72 3.99
C THR A 241 8.19 14.04 3.05
N SER A 242 8.83 12.98 3.51
CA SER A 242 9.74 12.13 2.73
C SER A 242 9.80 10.73 3.31
N LEU A 243 10.15 9.74 2.47
CA LEU A 243 10.45 8.36 2.86
C LEU A 243 11.71 7.90 2.12
N ASP A 244 12.66 7.34 2.88
CA ASP A 244 13.83 6.68 2.30
C ASP A 244 13.56 5.17 2.26
N LEU A 245 13.26 4.67 1.04
CA LEU A 245 12.82 3.30 0.79
C LEU A 245 13.92 2.52 0.06
N ASN A 246 14.71 1.77 0.82
CA ASN A 246 15.73 0.88 0.24
C ASN A 246 15.18 -0.56 0.12
N PHE A 247 13.95 -0.69 -0.41
CA PHE A 247 13.22 -1.95 -0.42
C PHE A 247 13.61 -2.84 -1.60
N ASN A 248 13.85 -4.12 -1.32
CA ASN A 248 13.84 -5.15 -2.34
C ASN A 248 12.38 -5.60 -2.55
N THR A 249 11.82 -5.31 -3.71
CA THR A 249 10.41 -5.61 -4.02
C THR A 249 10.25 -6.73 -5.05
N SER A 250 11.30 -7.47 -5.36
CA SER A 250 11.32 -8.48 -6.44
C SER A 250 10.28 -9.60 -6.28
N LYS A 251 9.81 -9.88 -5.05
CA LYS A 251 8.75 -10.86 -4.76
C LYS A 251 7.37 -10.22 -4.54
N VAL A 252 7.27 -8.90 -4.50
CA VAL A 252 6.01 -8.21 -4.22
C VAL A 252 5.06 -8.36 -5.40
N THR A 253 3.86 -8.83 -5.12
CA THR A 253 2.80 -9.04 -6.13
C THR A 253 1.68 -8.00 -6.04
N ASP A 254 1.54 -7.32 -4.90
CA ASP A 254 0.51 -6.30 -4.68
C ASP A 254 1.11 -5.05 -4.02
N MET A 255 1.01 -3.92 -4.74
CA MET A 255 1.40 -2.58 -4.28
C MET A 255 0.19 -1.62 -4.27
N SER A 256 -1.04 -2.17 -4.27
CA SER A 256 -2.25 -1.36 -4.29
C SER A 256 -2.28 -0.40 -3.12
N SER A 257 -2.61 0.86 -3.39
CA SER A 257 -2.77 1.93 -2.39
C SER A 257 -1.56 2.16 -1.47
N MET A 258 -0.34 1.72 -1.88
CA MET A 258 0.83 1.75 -0.98
C MET A 258 1.11 3.15 -0.42
N PHE A 259 0.87 4.21 -1.19
CA PHE A 259 1.10 5.61 -0.81
C PHE A 259 -0.16 6.49 -0.95
N THR A 260 -1.35 5.88 -1.05
CA THR A 260 -2.61 6.63 -1.16
C THR A 260 -2.75 7.60 0.02
N ASP A 261 -3.22 8.82 -0.25
CA ASP A 261 -3.41 9.88 0.75
C ASP A 261 -2.12 10.30 1.51
N CYS A 262 -0.93 10.02 0.97
CA CYS A 262 0.32 10.60 1.46
C CYS A 262 0.45 12.06 0.99
N ILE A 263 -0.49 12.90 1.40
CA ILE A 263 -0.66 14.27 0.89
C ILE A 263 0.51 15.20 1.18
N GLY A 264 1.31 14.90 2.22
CA GLY A 264 2.47 15.69 2.63
C GLY A 264 3.77 15.34 1.91
N LEU A 265 3.85 14.19 1.20
CA LEU A 265 5.06 13.78 0.51
C LEU A 265 5.41 14.78 -0.60
N THR A 266 6.57 15.43 -0.47
CA THR A 266 7.12 16.35 -1.49
C THR A 266 8.09 15.66 -2.43
N SER A 267 8.70 14.57 -1.99
CA SER A 267 9.59 13.71 -2.77
C SER A 267 9.45 12.25 -2.36
N LEU A 268 9.58 11.34 -3.30
CA LEU A 268 9.55 9.91 -3.07
C LEU A 268 10.51 9.21 -4.03
N ASN A 269 11.49 8.49 -3.48
CA ASN A 269 12.43 7.70 -4.27
C ASN A 269 11.99 6.24 -4.34
N VAL A 270 11.61 5.78 -5.53
CA VAL A 270 11.22 4.39 -5.82
C VAL A 270 12.20 3.70 -6.78
N SER A 271 13.41 4.24 -6.92
CA SER A 271 14.43 3.71 -7.87
C SER A 271 14.90 2.29 -7.53
N SER A 272 14.77 1.85 -6.26
CA SER A 272 15.09 0.49 -5.83
C SER A 272 13.98 -0.54 -6.13
N PHE A 273 12.79 -0.09 -6.56
CA PHE A 273 11.64 -0.99 -6.73
C PHE A 273 11.79 -1.85 -7.98
N ASP A 274 11.86 -3.16 -7.79
CA ASP A 274 11.64 -4.14 -8.86
C ASP A 274 10.14 -4.50 -8.89
N THR A 275 9.45 -4.04 -9.93
CA THR A 275 8.02 -4.23 -10.08
C THR A 275 7.67 -5.40 -11.01
N SER A 276 8.65 -6.22 -11.39
CA SER A 276 8.48 -7.30 -12.37
C SER A 276 7.48 -8.38 -11.94
N SER A 277 7.23 -8.56 -10.65
CA SER A 277 6.25 -9.51 -10.10
C SER A 277 4.89 -8.89 -9.81
N VAL A 278 4.75 -7.57 -9.89
CA VAL A 278 3.54 -6.84 -9.46
C VAL A 278 2.38 -7.06 -10.41
N LYS A 279 1.21 -7.40 -9.85
CA LYS A 279 -0.06 -7.61 -10.58
C LYS A 279 -1.03 -6.44 -10.42
N SER A 280 -1.02 -5.75 -9.29
CA SER A 280 -1.88 -4.60 -9.03
C SER A 280 -1.08 -3.38 -8.59
N MET A 281 -1.34 -2.24 -9.26
CA MET A 281 -0.86 -0.91 -8.91
C MET A 281 -2.04 0.06 -8.71
N THR A 282 -3.23 -0.50 -8.40
CA THR A 282 -4.43 0.30 -8.14
C THR A 282 -4.16 1.30 -7.03
N ASP A 283 -4.49 2.58 -7.26
CA ASP A 283 -4.36 3.69 -6.30
C ASP A 283 -2.93 3.89 -5.72
N MET A 284 -1.87 3.32 -6.32
CA MET A 284 -0.54 3.27 -5.68
C MET A 284 -0.03 4.63 -5.20
N PHE A 285 -0.26 5.71 -5.96
CA PHE A 285 0.14 7.08 -5.64
C PHE A 285 -1.07 8.03 -5.57
N ASN A 286 -2.28 7.47 -5.43
CA ASN A 286 -3.51 8.28 -5.38
C ASN A 286 -3.42 9.33 -4.27
N ALA A 287 -3.80 10.58 -4.60
CA ALA A 287 -3.79 11.72 -3.69
C ALA A 287 -2.41 12.06 -3.06
N CYS A 288 -1.30 11.73 -3.73
CA CYS A 288 0.02 12.26 -3.39
C CYS A 288 0.12 13.73 -3.86
N ASN A 289 -0.68 14.61 -3.24
CA ASN A 289 -0.97 15.96 -3.72
C ASN A 289 0.26 16.88 -3.81
N SER A 290 1.26 16.68 -2.94
CA SER A 290 2.44 17.54 -2.84
C SER A 290 3.64 17.03 -3.64
N LEU A 291 3.57 15.83 -4.26
CA LEU A 291 4.64 15.37 -5.13
C LEU A 291 4.74 16.27 -6.37
N THR A 292 5.92 16.88 -6.57
CA THR A 292 6.21 17.73 -7.74
C THR A 292 6.90 16.96 -8.86
N SER A 293 7.54 15.85 -8.54
CA SER A 293 8.16 14.91 -9.47
C SER A 293 8.11 13.49 -8.92
N LEU A 294 8.02 12.51 -9.81
CA LEU A 294 8.08 11.10 -9.49
C LEU A 294 8.75 10.35 -10.65
N ASP A 295 9.85 9.66 -10.36
CA ASP A 295 10.53 8.84 -11.36
C ASP A 295 10.08 7.39 -11.26
N VAL A 296 9.33 6.94 -12.26
CA VAL A 296 8.84 5.56 -12.42
C VAL A 296 9.45 4.89 -13.66
N SER A 297 10.57 5.43 -14.18
CA SER A 297 11.21 4.95 -15.39
C SER A 297 11.77 3.52 -15.28
N ASN A 298 12.03 3.05 -14.05
CA ASN A 298 12.46 1.67 -13.76
C ASN A 298 11.31 0.67 -13.61
N PHE A 299 10.04 1.12 -13.62
CA PHE A 299 8.91 0.19 -13.40
C PHE A 299 8.73 -0.76 -14.58
N ASN A 300 8.77 -2.05 -14.29
CA ASN A 300 8.37 -3.09 -15.23
C ASN A 300 6.90 -3.44 -14.98
N THR A 301 6.01 -2.98 -15.85
CA THR A 301 4.57 -3.16 -15.70
C THR A 301 4.01 -4.32 -16.51
N SER A 302 4.86 -5.19 -17.07
CA SER A 302 4.44 -6.26 -17.98
C SER A 302 3.47 -7.29 -17.38
N ASN A 303 3.45 -7.45 -16.05
CA ASN A 303 2.56 -8.36 -15.34
C ASN A 303 1.36 -7.65 -14.68
N VAL A 304 1.29 -6.32 -14.80
CA VAL A 304 0.21 -5.52 -14.16
C VAL A 304 -1.10 -5.71 -14.93
N THR A 305 -2.17 -5.99 -14.20
CA THR A 305 -3.52 -6.20 -14.74
C THR A 305 -4.47 -5.03 -14.47
N THR A 306 -4.17 -4.19 -13.48
CA THR A 306 -4.96 -2.98 -13.16
C THR A 306 -4.04 -1.82 -12.76
N MET A 307 -4.32 -0.64 -13.32
CA MET A 307 -3.69 0.64 -13.01
C MET A 307 -4.72 1.69 -12.63
N GLN A 308 -5.91 1.23 -12.18
CA GLN A 308 -6.99 2.12 -11.75
C GLN A 308 -6.45 3.16 -10.77
N SER A 309 -6.73 4.43 -11.01
CA SER A 309 -6.40 5.58 -10.15
C SER A 309 -4.92 5.67 -9.73
N MET A 310 -3.98 5.03 -10.46
CA MET A 310 -2.58 4.92 -10.03
C MET A 310 -1.94 6.27 -9.67
N PHE A 311 -2.28 7.34 -10.40
CA PHE A 311 -1.81 8.72 -10.21
C PHE A 311 -2.96 9.69 -9.99
N ASP A 312 -4.17 9.20 -9.62
CA ASP A 312 -5.32 10.07 -9.37
C ASP A 312 -4.99 11.09 -8.29
N ALA A 313 -5.40 12.34 -8.50
CA ALA A 313 -5.16 13.46 -7.61
C ALA A 313 -3.66 13.72 -7.27
N CYS A 314 -2.72 13.34 -8.14
CA CYS A 314 -1.33 13.79 -8.05
C CYS A 314 -1.23 15.26 -8.52
N LYS A 315 -1.81 16.17 -7.74
CA LYS A 315 -2.06 17.57 -8.14
C LYS A 315 -0.81 18.40 -8.34
N GLY A 316 0.32 18.01 -7.73
CA GLY A 316 1.61 18.69 -7.81
C GLY A 316 2.51 18.24 -8.95
N LEU A 317 2.24 17.09 -9.60
CA LEU A 317 3.09 16.56 -10.66
C LEU A 317 3.00 17.41 -11.93
N THR A 318 4.10 18.08 -12.29
CA THR A 318 4.20 18.88 -13.52
C THR A 318 4.54 18.05 -14.74
N THR A 319 5.28 16.96 -14.54
CA THR A 319 5.69 16.00 -15.58
C THR A 319 5.64 14.58 -15.00
N LEU A 320 5.31 13.62 -15.85
CA LEU A 320 5.31 12.20 -15.50
C LEU A 320 5.73 11.37 -16.72
N ASN A 321 6.82 10.61 -16.58
CA ASN A 321 7.31 9.76 -17.66
C ASN A 321 6.79 8.31 -17.49
N VAL A 322 5.84 7.92 -18.32
CA VAL A 322 5.26 6.55 -18.37
C VAL A 322 5.61 5.83 -19.68
N SER A 323 6.59 6.32 -20.46
CA SER A 323 6.94 5.78 -21.77
C SER A 323 7.44 4.34 -21.73
N ASN A 324 7.91 3.86 -20.57
CA ASN A 324 8.35 2.48 -20.37
C ASN A 324 7.23 1.51 -19.95
N PHE A 325 6.02 2.01 -19.70
CA PHE A 325 4.92 1.17 -19.25
C PHE A 325 4.49 0.20 -20.34
N LYS A 326 4.44 -1.09 -20.00
CA LYS A 326 3.92 -2.17 -20.82
C LYS A 326 2.53 -2.51 -20.30
N THR A 327 1.51 -2.16 -21.09
CA THR A 327 0.13 -2.23 -20.62
C THR A 327 -0.70 -3.34 -21.27
N SER A 328 -0.06 -4.24 -22.02
CA SER A 328 -0.75 -5.31 -22.78
C SER A 328 -1.57 -6.30 -21.94
N ASN A 329 -1.39 -6.30 -20.62
CA ASN A 329 -2.19 -7.10 -19.69
C ASN A 329 -3.18 -6.27 -18.86
N VAL A 330 -3.19 -4.94 -19.00
CA VAL A 330 -4.05 -4.06 -18.22
C VAL A 330 -5.48 -4.11 -18.75
N THR A 331 -6.44 -4.33 -17.85
CA THR A 331 -7.86 -4.37 -18.16
C THR A 331 -8.63 -3.16 -17.65
N ASP A 332 -8.10 -2.44 -16.66
CA ASP A 332 -8.71 -1.24 -16.08
C ASP A 332 -7.69 -0.10 -15.95
N MET A 333 -7.97 1.03 -16.64
CA MET A 333 -7.22 2.28 -16.58
C MET A 333 -8.08 3.43 -16.08
N SER A 334 -9.21 3.13 -15.41
CA SER A 334 -10.11 4.15 -14.89
C SER A 334 -9.38 5.12 -13.97
N SER A 335 -9.61 6.42 -14.14
CA SER A 335 -9.06 7.50 -13.30
C SER A 335 -7.52 7.53 -13.21
N MET A 336 -6.78 6.83 -14.10
CA MET A 336 -5.33 6.66 -13.95
C MET A 336 -4.57 7.99 -13.77
N PHE A 337 -5.01 9.06 -14.43
CA PHE A 337 -4.42 10.41 -14.37
C PHE A 337 -5.46 11.46 -13.97
N GLN A 338 -6.59 11.05 -13.35
CA GLN A 338 -7.64 11.97 -12.91
C GLN A 338 -7.07 13.01 -11.94
N ASP A 339 -7.57 14.24 -12.00
CA ASP A 339 -7.17 15.34 -11.10
C ASP A 339 -5.64 15.61 -11.06
N CYS A 340 -4.88 15.30 -12.13
CA CYS A 340 -3.49 15.72 -12.32
C CYS A 340 -3.49 17.18 -12.87
N TRP A 341 -3.79 18.14 -12.00
CA TRP A 341 -4.14 19.51 -12.40
C TRP A 341 -3.04 20.26 -13.11
N VAL A 342 -1.77 20.12 -12.67
CA VAL A 342 -0.64 20.89 -13.21
C VAL A 342 0.19 20.11 -14.21
N LEU A 343 -0.25 18.91 -14.62
CA LEU A 343 0.44 18.08 -15.60
C LEU A 343 0.37 18.74 -17.00
N THR A 344 1.51 19.21 -17.51
CA THR A 344 1.56 19.98 -18.78
C THR A 344 1.74 19.09 -20.00
N SER A 345 2.31 17.90 -19.84
CA SER A 345 2.55 16.94 -20.92
C SER A 345 2.46 15.50 -20.41
N LEU A 346 1.95 14.62 -21.26
CA LEU A 346 1.84 13.19 -20.95
C LEU A 346 2.01 12.39 -22.25
N ASN A 347 2.99 11.49 -22.27
CA ASN A 347 3.24 10.60 -23.41
C ASN A 347 2.71 9.19 -23.09
N VAL A 348 1.61 8.82 -23.76
CA VAL A 348 0.96 7.49 -23.64
C VAL A 348 1.13 6.65 -24.93
N SER A 349 2.06 7.00 -25.80
CA SER A 349 2.28 6.31 -27.08
C SER A 349 2.71 4.85 -26.94
N SER A 350 3.25 4.43 -25.78
CA SER A 350 3.61 3.05 -25.47
C SER A 350 2.44 2.19 -24.99
N PHE A 351 1.28 2.79 -24.71
CA PHE A 351 0.17 2.06 -24.11
C PHE A 351 -0.50 1.13 -25.12
N ASP A 352 -0.47 -0.17 -24.85
CA ASP A 352 -1.33 -1.15 -25.50
C ASP A 352 -2.64 -1.25 -24.71
N THR A 353 -3.72 -0.76 -25.30
CA THR A 353 -5.04 -0.71 -24.65
C THR A 353 -5.98 -1.80 -25.15
N SER A 354 -5.47 -2.78 -25.88
CA SER A 354 -6.28 -3.81 -26.55
C SER A 354 -7.12 -4.67 -25.61
N LYS A 355 -6.74 -4.79 -24.33
CA LYS A 355 -7.50 -5.54 -23.32
C LYS A 355 -8.30 -4.64 -22.35
N VAL A 356 -8.17 -3.32 -22.48
CA VAL A 356 -8.81 -2.39 -21.56
C VAL A 356 -10.32 -2.38 -21.77
N THR A 357 -11.07 -2.54 -20.67
CA THR A 357 -12.53 -2.52 -20.65
C THR A 357 -13.09 -1.21 -20.07
N SER A 358 -12.31 -0.51 -19.23
CA SER A 358 -12.72 0.79 -18.67
C SER A 358 -11.61 1.84 -18.78
N MET A 359 -11.96 2.99 -19.33
CA MET A 359 -11.18 4.22 -19.39
C MET A 359 -11.93 5.40 -18.73
N SER A 360 -12.88 5.08 -17.82
CA SER A 360 -13.70 6.10 -17.16
C SER A 360 -12.80 7.08 -16.40
N TYR A 361 -13.01 8.38 -16.61
CA TYR A 361 -12.30 9.46 -15.93
C TYR A 361 -10.79 9.50 -16.11
N MET A 362 -10.21 8.72 -17.08
CA MET A 362 -8.76 8.48 -17.20
C MET A 362 -7.94 9.78 -17.20
N PHE A 363 -8.41 10.84 -17.85
CA PHE A 363 -7.72 12.14 -17.94
C PHE A 363 -8.57 13.28 -17.35
N ARG A 364 -9.60 12.97 -16.56
CA ARG A 364 -10.51 13.97 -16.00
C ARG A 364 -9.73 15.03 -15.22
N LYS A 365 -10.02 16.33 -15.49
CA LYS A 365 -9.39 17.48 -14.84
C LYS A 365 -7.86 17.57 -14.95
N CYS A 366 -7.28 17.11 -16.06
CA CYS A 366 -5.92 17.48 -16.43
C CYS A 366 -5.94 18.92 -17.01
N THR A 367 -6.02 19.90 -16.11
CA THR A 367 -6.37 21.29 -16.47
C THR A 367 -5.24 22.05 -17.15
N GLU A 368 -3.98 21.62 -17.05
CA GLU A 368 -2.85 22.24 -17.78
C GLU A 368 -2.45 21.44 -19.03
N LEU A 369 -3.13 20.29 -19.29
CA LEU A 369 -2.86 19.46 -20.44
C LEU A 369 -3.60 20.04 -21.68
N THR A 370 -2.87 20.69 -22.58
CA THR A 370 -3.43 21.33 -23.77
C THR A 370 -3.45 20.44 -25.00
N THR A 371 -2.61 19.42 -25.03
CA THR A 371 -2.51 18.43 -26.11
C THR A 371 -2.35 17.03 -25.53
N LEU A 372 -2.94 16.03 -26.19
CA LEU A 372 -2.85 14.63 -25.81
C LEU A 372 -2.97 13.76 -27.07
N ASP A 373 -1.96 12.93 -27.34
CA ASP A 373 -1.99 11.97 -28.44
C ASP A 373 -2.46 10.60 -27.93
N VAL A 374 -3.64 10.18 -28.39
CA VAL A 374 -4.27 8.88 -28.12
C VAL A 374 -4.47 8.06 -29.42
N SER A 375 -3.75 8.41 -30.47
CA SER A 375 -3.91 7.79 -31.81
C SER A 375 -3.57 6.29 -31.83
N ASN A 376 -2.77 5.81 -30.88
CA ASN A 376 -2.42 4.41 -30.71
C ASN A 376 -3.43 3.60 -29.85
N PHE A 377 -4.45 4.24 -29.26
CA PHE A 377 -5.39 3.52 -28.43
C PHE A 377 -6.29 2.60 -29.24
N ASN A 378 -6.30 1.32 -28.88
CA ASN A 378 -7.28 0.34 -29.34
C ASN A 378 -8.43 0.26 -28.33
N THR A 379 -9.58 0.78 -28.68
CA THR A 379 -10.72 0.87 -27.76
C THR A 379 -11.82 -0.18 -28.04
N SER A 380 -11.54 -1.15 -28.92
CA SER A 380 -12.52 -2.15 -29.37
C SER A 380 -13.10 -3.05 -28.26
N ASN A 381 -12.45 -3.09 -27.07
CA ASN A 381 -12.93 -3.80 -25.90
C ASN A 381 -13.46 -2.88 -24.79
N VAL A 382 -13.41 -1.57 -24.99
CA VAL A 382 -13.83 -0.60 -23.96
C VAL A 382 -15.35 -0.55 -23.84
N GLU A 383 -15.86 -0.70 -22.62
CA GLU A 383 -17.29 -0.66 -22.29
C GLU A 383 -17.69 0.69 -21.65
N SER A 384 -16.74 1.38 -21.00
CA SER A 384 -16.99 2.67 -20.36
C SER A 384 -15.89 3.69 -20.65
N MET A 385 -16.34 4.86 -21.14
CA MET A 385 -15.57 6.08 -21.37
C MET A 385 -16.18 7.27 -20.59
N GLU A 386 -16.88 6.98 -19.47
CA GLU A 386 -17.53 8.02 -18.66
C GLU A 386 -16.50 9.06 -18.21
N GLY A 387 -16.73 10.33 -18.52
CA GLY A 387 -15.90 11.45 -18.10
C GLY A 387 -14.42 11.40 -18.55
N MET A 388 -14.07 10.59 -19.55
CA MET A 388 -12.66 10.28 -19.91
C MET A 388 -11.81 11.55 -20.09
N PHE A 389 -12.35 12.60 -20.72
CA PHE A 389 -11.66 13.88 -20.95
C PHE A 389 -12.33 15.06 -20.21
N SER A 390 -13.22 14.78 -19.26
CA SER A 390 -13.99 15.81 -18.56
C SER A 390 -13.09 16.87 -17.92
N ALA A 391 -13.41 18.14 -18.15
CA ALA A 391 -12.72 19.30 -17.59
C ALA A 391 -11.21 19.35 -17.92
N CYS A 392 -10.83 18.87 -19.11
CA CYS A 392 -9.50 19.06 -19.67
C CYS A 392 -9.40 20.40 -20.43
N SER A 393 -8.18 20.94 -20.51
CA SER A 393 -7.88 22.15 -21.30
C SER A 393 -7.45 21.86 -22.74
N LEU A 394 -7.72 20.64 -23.22
CA LEU A 394 -7.39 20.24 -24.59
C LEU A 394 -8.04 21.16 -25.62
N THR A 395 -7.29 21.56 -26.64
CA THR A 395 -7.78 22.44 -27.73
C THR A 395 -8.37 21.63 -28.88
N SER A 396 -7.85 20.44 -29.12
CA SER A 396 -8.36 19.49 -30.12
C SER A 396 -8.12 18.06 -29.66
N LEU A 397 -8.93 17.12 -30.15
CA LEU A 397 -8.78 15.69 -29.94
C LEU A 397 -8.91 14.95 -31.27
N ASP A 398 -7.93 14.08 -31.58
CA ASP A 398 -8.05 13.10 -32.68
C ASP A 398 -8.38 11.73 -32.08
N LEU A 399 -9.65 11.31 -32.24
CA LEU A 399 -10.19 10.02 -31.82
C LEU A 399 -10.48 9.12 -33.02
N SER A 400 -9.79 9.34 -34.15
CA SER A 400 -10.02 8.53 -35.38
C SER A 400 -9.71 7.05 -35.20
N SER A 401 -8.85 6.68 -34.23
CA SER A 401 -8.55 5.30 -33.86
C SER A 401 -9.63 4.63 -33.00
N PHE A 402 -10.54 5.42 -32.38
CA PHE A 402 -11.50 4.90 -31.43
C PHE A 402 -12.59 4.07 -32.11
N ASP A 403 -12.70 2.82 -31.69
CA ASP A 403 -13.83 1.93 -31.96
C ASP A 403 -14.70 1.88 -30.71
N THR A 404 -15.89 2.47 -30.77
CA THR A 404 -16.78 2.58 -29.63
C THR A 404 -17.99 1.65 -29.69
N TYR A 405 -17.92 0.61 -30.52
CA TYR A 405 -19.04 -0.33 -30.71
C TYR A 405 -19.49 -0.98 -29.38
N LYS A 406 -18.56 -1.32 -28.47
CA LYS A 406 -18.90 -1.92 -27.17
C LYS A 406 -19.21 -0.92 -26.07
N VAL A 407 -19.01 0.39 -26.32
CA VAL A 407 -19.17 1.40 -25.28
C VAL A 407 -20.63 1.62 -24.94
N THR A 408 -20.97 1.46 -23.68
CA THR A 408 -22.34 1.67 -23.14
C THR A 408 -22.46 2.90 -22.25
N LYS A 409 -21.32 3.50 -21.81
CA LYS A 409 -21.27 4.66 -20.91
C LYS A 409 -20.34 5.72 -21.48
N MET A 410 -20.92 6.89 -21.84
CA MET A 410 -20.22 8.08 -22.34
C MET A 410 -20.65 9.37 -21.59
N LYS A 411 -21.33 9.22 -20.43
CA LYS A 411 -21.76 10.35 -19.62
C LYS A 411 -20.54 11.22 -19.28
N TYR A 412 -20.67 12.54 -19.40
CA TYR A 412 -19.61 13.51 -19.10
C TYR A 412 -18.31 13.37 -19.95
N MET A 413 -18.27 12.62 -21.04
CA MET A 413 -17.03 12.27 -21.74
C MET A 413 -16.17 13.50 -22.05
N PHE A 414 -16.77 14.62 -22.46
CA PHE A 414 -16.12 15.91 -22.77
C PHE A 414 -16.65 17.06 -21.89
N TYR A 415 -17.31 16.75 -20.77
CA TYR A 415 -17.92 17.74 -19.89
C TYR A 415 -16.93 18.84 -19.49
N ASN A 416 -17.33 20.13 -19.63
CA ASN A 416 -16.52 21.30 -19.29
C ASN A 416 -15.14 21.39 -20.00
N CYS A 417 -15.02 20.83 -21.21
CA CYS A 417 -13.84 21.06 -22.06
C CYS A 417 -13.97 22.42 -22.77
N SER A 418 -13.91 23.52 -22.01
CA SER A 418 -14.21 24.87 -22.49
C SER A 418 -13.24 25.40 -23.57
N ASN A 419 -12.06 24.79 -23.72
CA ASN A 419 -11.09 25.15 -24.74
C ASN A 419 -11.16 24.28 -26.01
N LEU A 420 -11.96 23.20 -25.98
CA LEU A 420 -12.04 22.24 -27.07
C LEU A 420 -12.77 22.83 -28.28
N THR A 421 -12.08 22.93 -29.38
CA THR A 421 -12.64 23.47 -30.64
C THR A 421 -13.01 22.39 -31.64
N THR A 422 -12.31 21.25 -31.62
CA THR A 422 -12.47 20.20 -32.62
C THR A 422 -12.31 18.81 -32.01
N ILE A 423 -13.22 17.90 -32.34
CA ILE A 423 -13.11 16.46 -32.06
C ILE A 423 -13.17 15.72 -33.40
N LYS A 424 -12.04 15.11 -33.79
CA LYS A 424 -11.96 14.31 -35.02
C LYS A 424 -12.25 12.84 -34.69
N VAL A 425 -13.13 12.20 -35.49
CA VAL A 425 -13.49 10.80 -35.34
C VAL A 425 -13.54 10.09 -36.69
N SER A 426 -13.52 8.74 -36.67
CA SER A 426 -13.85 7.89 -37.83
C SER A 426 -15.27 7.32 -37.71
N ASP A 427 -15.68 6.56 -38.71
CA ASP A 427 -16.96 5.85 -38.73
C ASP A 427 -17.10 4.78 -37.65
N LYS A 428 -16.01 4.39 -37.01
CA LYS A 428 -16.01 3.45 -35.89
C LYS A 428 -16.49 4.09 -34.58
N PHE A 429 -16.52 5.42 -34.51
CA PHE A 429 -17.06 6.12 -33.35
C PHE A 429 -18.60 6.14 -33.42
N THR A 430 -19.25 5.31 -32.65
CA THR A 430 -20.71 5.18 -32.60
C THR A 430 -21.23 5.31 -31.18
N THR A 431 -22.43 5.80 -31.03
CA THR A 431 -23.18 5.85 -29.76
C THR A 431 -24.38 4.88 -29.75
N GLY A 432 -24.43 3.96 -30.70
CA GLY A 432 -25.55 3.02 -30.88
C GLY A 432 -25.84 2.19 -29.64
N ASN A 433 -24.81 1.70 -28.97
CA ASN A 433 -24.94 0.87 -27.76
C ASN A 433 -25.07 1.67 -26.45
N VAL A 434 -25.04 2.99 -26.49
CA VAL A 434 -25.39 3.84 -25.35
C VAL A 434 -26.92 3.97 -25.30
N THR A 435 -27.61 2.88 -24.99
CA THR A 435 -29.08 2.80 -25.06
C THR A 435 -29.80 3.55 -23.93
N ASN A 436 -29.20 3.56 -22.72
CA ASN A 436 -29.73 4.33 -21.62
C ASN A 436 -29.36 5.80 -21.79
N SER A 437 -30.37 6.68 -21.85
CA SER A 437 -30.18 8.13 -22.03
C SER A 437 -29.29 8.75 -20.94
N THR A 438 -29.38 8.26 -19.70
CA THR A 438 -28.56 8.77 -18.61
C THR A 438 -27.07 8.53 -18.82
N ASN A 439 -26.68 7.51 -19.62
CA ASN A 439 -25.30 7.17 -19.92
C ASN A 439 -24.66 8.08 -20.99
N SER A 440 -25.38 9.07 -21.53
CA SER A 440 -24.83 10.09 -22.41
C SER A 440 -25.06 11.51 -21.88
N PHE A 441 -25.70 11.69 -20.72
CA PHE A 441 -25.99 13.01 -20.16
C PHE A 441 -24.73 13.85 -20.05
N TYR A 442 -24.88 15.11 -20.44
CA TYR A 442 -23.82 16.12 -20.32
C TYR A 442 -22.51 15.78 -21.05
N MET A 443 -22.58 14.94 -22.09
CA MET A 443 -21.40 14.51 -22.85
C MET A 443 -20.57 15.70 -23.34
N PHE A 444 -21.24 16.77 -23.82
CA PHE A 444 -20.60 17.98 -24.35
C PHE A 444 -20.90 19.25 -23.52
N GLN A 445 -21.56 19.15 -22.38
CA GLN A 445 -21.93 20.35 -21.61
C GLN A 445 -20.69 21.16 -21.25
N GLY A 446 -20.71 22.47 -21.53
CA GLY A 446 -19.59 23.39 -21.26
C GLY A 446 -18.47 23.35 -22.29
N CYS A 447 -18.69 22.72 -23.48
CA CYS A 447 -17.75 22.76 -24.61
C CYS A 447 -18.03 23.96 -25.51
N GLU A 448 -18.06 25.18 -24.96
CA GLU A 448 -18.58 26.38 -25.59
C GLU A 448 -17.88 26.77 -26.90
N LYS A 449 -16.64 26.35 -27.12
CA LYS A 449 -15.85 26.64 -28.34
C LYS A 449 -15.95 25.52 -29.38
N LEU A 450 -16.69 24.45 -29.10
CA LEU A 450 -16.74 23.27 -29.98
C LEU A 450 -17.55 23.60 -31.25
N VAL A 451 -16.96 23.24 -32.39
CA VAL A 451 -17.58 23.41 -33.70
C VAL A 451 -17.44 22.14 -34.52
N GLY A 452 -18.53 21.64 -35.05
CA GLY A 452 -18.56 20.52 -35.97
C GLY A 452 -17.85 20.80 -37.30
N GLY A 453 -17.48 19.74 -38.04
CA GLY A 453 -16.66 19.84 -39.25
C GLY A 453 -17.29 20.64 -40.40
N LYS A 454 -18.60 20.87 -40.42
CA LYS A 454 -19.35 21.72 -41.36
C LYS A 454 -19.82 23.04 -40.74
N GLY A 455 -19.35 23.38 -39.56
CA GLY A 455 -19.62 24.62 -38.89
C GLY A 455 -20.81 24.59 -37.90
N THR A 456 -21.30 23.41 -37.51
CA THR A 456 -22.33 23.31 -36.45
C THR A 456 -21.77 23.82 -35.13
N PRO A 457 -22.26 24.98 -34.61
CA PRO A 457 -21.76 25.53 -33.36
C PRO A 457 -22.31 24.76 -32.15
N TYR A 458 -21.62 24.86 -31.03
CA TYR A 458 -22.11 24.35 -29.74
C TYR A 458 -23.49 24.95 -29.39
N ASN A 459 -24.39 24.12 -28.86
CA ASN A 459 -25.67 24.50 -28.32
C ASN A 459 -25.86 23.92 -26.93
N SER A 460 -26.06 24.75 -25.92
CA SER A 460 -26.23 24.36 -24.52
C SER A 460 -27.44 23.47 -24.23
N SER A 461 -28.42 23.43 -25.15
CA SER A 461 -29.58 22.53 -25.07
C SER A 461 -29.30 21.14 -25.64
N GLU A 462 -28.20 20.96 -26.38
CA GLU A 462 -27.89 19.78 -27.17
C GLU A 462 -26.52 19.19 -26.71
N THR A 463 -26.51 18.65 -25.52
CA THR A 463 -25.24 18.28 -24.82
C THR A 463 -25.02 16.79 -24.64
N ASP A 464 -25.93 15.96 -25.17
CA ASP A 464 -25.85 14.50 -25.09
C ASP A 464 -25.42 13.86 -26.42
N LYS A 465 -25.57 12.53 -26.53
CA LYS A 465 -25.21 11.75 -27.73
C LYS A 465 -25.95 12.13 -29.01
N THR A 466 -27.02 12.88 -28.92
CA THR A 466 -27.82 13.28 -30.11
C THR A 466 -27.05 14.17 -31.07
N TYR A 467 -25.99 14.84 -30.58
CA TYR A 467 -25.04 15.61 -31.39
C TYR A 467 -23.65 14.92 -31.56
N ALA A 468 -23.52 13.68 -31.12
CA ALA A 468 -22.30 12.90 -31.30
C ALA A 468 -22.23 12.27 -32.71
N TRP A 469 -22.31 13.09 -33.75
CA TRP A 469 -22.26 12.72 -35.16
C TRP A 469 -21.18 13.51 -35.90
N ILE A 470 -20.63 12.90 -36.97
CA ILE A 470 -19.80 13.64 -37.93
C ILE A 470 -20.70 14.65 -38.62
N ASP A 471 -20.38 15.96 -38.48
CA ASP A 471 -21.18 17.08 -38.95
C ASP A 471 -21.29 17.05 -40.46
N GLY A 472 -22.55 17.08 -40.96
CA GLY A 472 -22.89 17.01 -42.39
C GLY A 472 -22.96 15.59 -42.96
N LYS A 473 -22.57 14.54 -42.23
CA LYS A 473 -22.75 13.16 -42.67
C LYS A 473 -24.24 12.79 -42.57
N ASP A 474 -24.78 12.19 -43.63
CA ASP A 474 -26.20 11.83 -43.72
C ASP A 474 -27.17 13.02 -43.44
N ASN A 475 -26.75 14.24 -43.78
CA ASN A 475 -27.46 15.51 -43.53
C ASN A 475 -27.75 15.77 -42.03
N LYS A 476 -27.02 15.16 -41.12
CA LYS A 476 -27.14 15.39 -39.67
C LYS A 476 -26.18 16.48 -39.20
N ARG A 477 -26.67 17.28 -38.24
CA ARG A 477 -25.81 18.18 -37.47
C ARG A 477 -25.11 17.42 -36.35
N GLY A 478 -23.84 17.71 -36.12
CA GLY A 478 -23.07 17.08 -35.08
C GLY A 478 -21.87 17.89 -34.69
N TYR A 479 -21.18 17.50 -33.60
CA TYR A 479 -20.00 18.18 -33.09
C TYR A 479 -18.68 17.55 -33.54
N PHE A 480 -18.75 16.47 -34.30
CA PHE A 480 -17.52 15.79 -34.74
C PHE A 480 -17.10 16.24 -36.14
N THR A 481 -15.78 16.24 -36.33
CA THR A 481 -15.13 16.35 -37.63
C THR A 481 -14.71 14.94 -38.07
N GLY A 482 -14.97 14.57 -39.33
CA GLY A 482 -14.61 13.26 -39.87
C GLY A 482 -14.54 13.25 -41.39
N ASP A 483 -14.21 12.12 -41.97
CA ASP A 483 -14.18 11.93 -43.41
C ASP A 483 -15.60 11.77 -43.94
N LEU A 484 -15.97 12.63 -44.90
CA LEU A 484 -17.26 12.62 -45.56
C LEU A 484 -17.25 11.80 -46.87
N THR A 485 -16.07 11.33 -47.31
CA THR A 485 -15.89 10.67 -48.63
C THR A 485 -16.29 9.22 -48.64
N THR A 486 -16.51 8.57 -47.53
CA THR A 486 -16.86 7.17 -47.46
C THR A 486 -18.36 6.96 -47.27
N ASN A 487 -19.11 6.80 -48.37
CA ASN A 487 -20.39 6.10 -48.37
C ASN A 487 -20.16 4.58 -48.17
N SER A 488 -19.53 4.17 -47.09
CA SER A 488 -19.49 2.75 -46.72
C SER A 488 -20.76 2.43 -45.94
N VAL A 489 -21.78 2.04 -46.66
CA VAL A 489 -22.82 1.14 -46.13
C VAL A 489 -22.11 -0.14 -45.70
N ILE A 490 -21.53 -0.14 -44.52
CA ILE A 490 -21.21 -1.40 -43.82
C ILE A 490 -22.57 -1.87 -43.28
N GLY A 491 -23.29 -2.60 -44.15
CA GLY A 491 -24.40 -3.42 -43.71
C GLY A 491 -23.84 -4.52 -42.83
N HIS A 492 -23.94 -4.36 -41.54
CA HIS A 492 -23.97 -5.49 -40.65
C HIS A 492 -25.34 -6.18 -40.86
N SER A 493 -25.40 -7.03 -41.86
CA SER A 493 -26.40 -8.08 -41.99
C SER A 493 -26.05 -9.20 -41.02
N ASP A 494 -26.42 -9.08 -39.78
CA ASP A 494 -26.54 -10.18 -38.82
C ASP A 494 -27.80 -9.97 -37.98
N ALA A 495 -28.94 -9.87 -38.70
CA ALA A 495 -30.19 -10.31 -38.15
C ALA A 495 -30.39 -11.78 -38.60
N PRO A 496 -30.58 -12.76 -37.69
CA PRO A 496 -30.97 -14.09 -38.10
C PRO A 496 -32.31 -14.00 -38.82
N GLY A 497 -32.32 -14.48 -40.10
CA GLY A 497 -33.50 -14.49 -40.93
C GLY A 497 -34.61 -15.27 -40.23
N ILE A 498 -35.73 -14.59 -39.99
CA ILE A 498 -37.00 -15.23 -39.73
C ILE A 498 -37.57 -15.54 -41.10
N SER A 499 -37.52 -16.84 -41.54
CA SER A 499 -38.30 -17.31 -42.66
C SER A 499 -39.72 -17.51 -42.20
N PHE A 500 -40.63 -16.85 -42.86
CA PHE A 500 -42.06 -17.19 -42.81
C PHE A 500 -42.29 -18.18 -43.99
N ASP A 501 -42.58 -19.41 -43.69
CA ASP A 501 -43.38 -20.34 -44.45
C ASP A 501 -44.51 -20.86 -43.56
#